data_4862f33d44a911c55ae20bac8114c9b5
#
_entry.id   4862f33d44a911c55ae20bac8114c9b5
#
_cell.length_a   1.000
_cell.length_b   1.000
_cell.length_c   1.000
_cell.angle_alpha   90.00
_cell.angle_beta   90.00
_cell.angle_gamma   90.00
#
_symmetry.space_group_name_H-M   'P 1'
#
loop_
_entity.id
_entity.type
_entity.pdbx_description
1 polymer ?
#
loop_
_entity_poly.entity_id
_entity_poly.type
_entity_poly.pdbx_seq_one_letter_code
_entity_poly.pdbx_strand_id
1 'polypeptide(L)'
;IGQTLVQLLSPFQCKINFFDVRNFQIDELDNFCLKNHIDIKNINQKSMNDVLVESDIISIHLPLNDETEDMINAEVLSKLKPSAVIVNTARGGIVAEEDLANFLRTHDDSFAAFDVFKEEPVINNNLFNLIS
;
A
#
# COMPACT_ATOMS: atom_id res chain seq x y z
N ILE A 1 -2.30 -10.81 -6.61
CA ILE A 1 -1.43 -10.71 -5.41
C ILE A 1 -2.25 -10.17 -4.24
N GLY A 2 -2.93 -9.01 -4.35
CA GLY A 2 -3.70 -8.42 -3.24
C GLY A 2 -4.69 -9.39 -2.58
N GLN A 3 -5.48 -10.13 -3.35
CA GLN A 3 -6.40 -11.14 -2.82
C GLN A 3 -5.68 -12.25 -2.01
N THR A 4 -4.51 -12.68 -2.46
CA THR A 4 -3.69 -13.67 -1.74
C THR A 4 -3.18 -13.07 -0.42
N LEU A 5 -2.78 -11.81 -0.41
CA LEU A 5 -2.37 -11.12 0.82
C LEU A 5 -3.54 -11.06 1.82
N VAL A 6 -4.74 -10.73 1.37
CA VAL A 6 -5.95 -10.75 2.22
C VAL A 6 -6.16 -12.12 2.86
N GLN A 7 -6.02 -13.20 2.09
CA GLN A 7 -6.12 -14.57 2.62
C GLN A 7 -5.06 -14.86 3.69
N LEU A 8 -3.81 -14.44 3.45
CA LEU A 8 -2.71 -14.65 4.40
C LEU A 8 -2.86 -13.83 5.68
N LEU A 9 -3.47 -12.65 5.60
CA LEU A 9 -3.69 -11.77 6.74
C LEU A 9 -4.93 -12.12 7.57
N SER A 10 -5.88 -12.87 7.00
CA SER A 10 -7.15 -13.19 7.68
C SER A 10 -6.99 -13.84 9.06
N PRO A 11 -6.03 -14.76 9.32
CA PRO A 11 -5.85 -15.35 10.64
C PRO A 11 -5.46 -14.36 11.73
N PHE A 12 -4.90 -13.20 11.36
CA PHE A 12 -4.49 -12.16 12.30
C PHE A 12 -5.65 -11.27 12.77
N GLN A 13 -6.85 -11.46 12.20
CA GLN A 13 -8.06 -10.70 12.54
C GLN A 13 -7.90 -9.18 12.43
N CYS A 14 -6.96 -8.71 11.61
CA CYS A 14 -6.77 -7.30 11.34
C CYS A 14 -7.89 -6.76 10.44
N LYS A 15 -8.16 -5.46 10.53
CA LYS A 15 -9.06 -4.76 9.63
C LYS A 15 -8.32 -4.52 8.31
N ILE A 16 -8.91 -4.96 7.20
CA ILE A 16 -8.35 -4.82 5.87
C ILE A 16 -9.23 -3.85 5.09
N ASN A 17 -8.72 -2.67 4.84
CA ASN A 17 -9.29 -1.71 3.91
C ASN A 17 -8.57 -1.84 2.57
N PHE A 18 -9.31 -1.85 1.47
CA PHE A 18 -8.69 -1.87 0.15
C PHE A 18 -9.33 -0.85 -0.79
N PHE A 19 -8.54 -0.35 -1.70
CA PHE A 19 -8.95 0.46 -2.85
C PHE A 19 -8.67 -0.31 -4.13
N ASP A 20 -9.60 -0.27 -5.05
CA ASP A 20 -9.46 -0.75 -6.43
C ASP A 20 -10.31 0.17 -7.32
N VAL A 21 -9.88 0.39 -8.56
CA VAL A 21 -10.67 1.15 -9.55
C VAL A 21 -11.97 0.43 -9.91
N ARG A 22 -12.00 -0.90 -9.76
CA ARG A 22 -13.20 -1.73 -9.88
C ARG A 22 -13.99 -1.69 -8.57
N ASN A 23 -15.27 -1.39 -8.67
CA ASN A 23 -16.20 -1.57 -7.57
C ASN A 23 -16.66 -3.03 -7.50
N PHE A 24 -16.36 -3.70 -6.40
CA PHE A 24 -16.80 -5.06 -6.13
C PHE A 24 -18.23 -5.04 -5.61
N GLN A 25 -19.07 -5.97 -6.14
CA GLN A 25 -20.40 -6.16 -5.60
C GLN A 25 -20.32 -6.88 -4.24
N ILE A 26 -21.30 -6.63 -3.38
CA ILE A 26 -21.35 -7.26 -2.05
C ILE A 26 -21.29 -8.80 -2.16
N ASP A 27 -22.04 -9.37 -3.09
CA ASP A 27 -22.07 -10.83 -3.31
C ASP A 27 -20.70 -11.38 -3.74
N GLU A 28 -19.90 -10.61 -4.47
CA GLU A 28 -18.54 -11.01 -4.87
C GLU A 28 -17.59 -11.07 -3.66
N LEU A 29 -17.68 -10.07 -2.78
CA LEU A 29 -16.90 -10.02 -1.55
C LEU A 29 -17.34 -11.11 -0.57
N ASP A 30 -18.65 -11.31 -0.39
CA ASP A 30 -19.20 -12.37 0.45
C ASP A 30 -18.72 -13.75 -0.03
N ASN A 31 -18.84 -14.03 -1.32
CA ASN A 31 -18.39 -15.30 -1.90
C ASN A 31 -16.87 -15.51 -1.74
N PHE A 32 -16.08 -14.44 -1.92
CA PHE A 32 -14.63 -14.49 -1.69
C PHE A 32 -14.33 -14.80 -0.22
N CYS A 33 -14.99 -14.13 0.70
CA CYS A 33 -14.79 -14.30 2.13
C CYS A 33 -15.23 -15.71 2.60
N LEU A 34 -16.39 -16.19 2.18
CA LEU A 34 -16.88 -17.53 2.49
C LEU A 34 -15.93 -18.62 1.98
N LYS A 35 -15.49 -18.51 0.72
CA LYS A 35 -14.57 -19.48 0.11
C LYS A 35 -13.22 -19.57 0.84
N ASN A 36 -12.78 -18.47 1.44
CA ASN A 36 -11.47 -18.37 2.06
C ASN A 36 -11.52 -18.35 3.61
N HIS A 37 -12.70 -18.60 4.20
CA HIS A 37 -12.91 -18.60 5.65
C HIS A 37 -12.52 -17.27 6.33
N ILE A 38 -12.83 -16.13 5.66
CA ILE A 38 -12.53 -14.79 6.11
C ILE A 38 -13.79 -14.15 6.70
N ASP A 39 -13.69 -13.47 7.83
CA ASP A 39 -14.80 -12.68 8.35
C ASP A 39 -14.98 -11.41 7.50
N ILE A 40 -16.10 -11.32 6.78
CA ILE A 40 -16.44 -10.20 5.91
C ILE A 40 -16.42 -8.84 6.65
N LYS A 41 -16.66 -8.83 7.95
CA LYS A 41 -16.63 -7.60 8.75
C LYS A 41 -15.25 -6.95 8.80
N ASN A 42 -14.20 -7.72 8.53
CA ASN A 42 -12.83 -7.25 8.54
C ASN A 42 -12.36 -6.73 7.19
N ILE A 43 -13.17 -6.85 6.11
CA ILE A 43 -12.80 -6.42 4.76
C ILE A 43 -13.72 -5.31 4.27
N ASN A 44 -13.14 -4.20 3.84
CA ASN A 44 -13.89 -3.04 3.38
C ASN A 44 -13.26 -2.44 2.12
N GLN A 45 -14.05 -2.33 1.06
CA GLN A 45 -13.68 -1.47 -0.06
C GLN A 45 -13.96 -0.01 0.31
N LYS A 46 -12.96 0.84 0.12
CA LYS A 46 -13.02 2.26 0.48
C LYS A 46 -12.46 3.14 -0.63
N SER A 47 -12.66 4.44 -0.50
CA SER A 47 -11.94 5.40 -1.32
C SER A 47 -10.42 5.31 -1.05
N MET A 48 -9.60 5.66 -2.04
CA MET A 48 -8.15 5.73 -1.86
C MET A 48 -7.77 6.60 -0.66
N ASN A 49 -8.42 7.76 -0.52
CA ASN A 49 -8.16 8.68 0.59
C ASN A 49 -8.43 8.03 1.96
N ASP A 50 -9.55 7.31 2.11
CA ASP A 50 -9.88 6.66 3.38
C ASP A 50 -8.90 5.52 3.70
N VAL A 51 -8.48 4.75 2.67
CA VAL A 51 -7.45 3.73 2.85
C VAL A 51 -6.16 4.35 3.37
N LEU A 52 -5.71 5.45 2.79
CA LEU A 52 -4.47 6.14 3.18
C LEU A 52 -4.53 6.68 4.62
N VAL A 53 -5.62 7.36 4.97
CA VAL A 53 -5.77 8.01 6.29
C VAL A 53 -5.95 6.99 7.42
N GLU A 54 -6.65 5.89 7.17
CA GLU A 54 -7.01 4.93 8.22
C GLU A 54 -5.96 3.83 8.43
N SER A 55 -5.08 3.57 7.45
CA SER A 55 -4.19 2.41 7.50
C SER A 55 -2.96 2.65 8.37
N ASP A 56 -2.56 1.60 9.09
CA ASP A 56 -1.27 1.53 9.79
C ASP A 56 -0.20 0.93 8.86
N ILE A 57 -0.59 0.02 7.97
CA ILE A 57 0.28 -0.60 6.97
C ILE A 57 -0.40 -0.48 5.60
N ILE A 58 0.33 0.00 4.62
CA ILE A 58 -0.11 0.17 3.24
C ILE A 58 0.72 -0.74 2.35
N SER A 59 0.06 -1.65 1.63
CA SER A 59 0.70 -2.53 0.66
C SER A 59 0.23 -2.23 -0.74
N ILE A 60 1.16 -1.96 -1.65
CA ILE A 60 0.89 -1.54 -3.03
C ILE A 60 0.86 -2.77 -3.94
N HIS A 61 -0.21 -2.89 -4.75
CA HIS A 61 -0.44 -3.99 -5.69
C HIS A 61 -0.94 -3.49 -7.05
N LEU A 62 -0.52 -2.29 -7.44
CA LEU A 62 -0.92 -1.63 -8.68
C LEU A 62 0.06 -1.95 -9.82
N PRO A 63 -0.38 -1.97 -11.09
CA PRO A 63 0.52 -1.89 -12.23
C PRO A 63 1.10 -0.48 -12.35
N LEU A 64 2.29 -0.34 -12.94
CA LEU A 64 2.82 0.96 -13.34
C LEU A 64 2.24 1.35 -14.70
N ASN A 65 1.62 2.53 -14.77
CA ASN A 65 1.12 3.19 -15.99
C ASN A 65 1.05 4.71 -15.73
N ASP A 66 0.61 5.47 -16.72
CA ASP A 66 0.55 6.94 -16.66
C ASP A 66 -0.32 7.46 -15.50
N GLU A 67 -1.32 6.70 -15.03
CA GLU A 67 -2.20 7.08 -13.92
C GLU A 67 -1.61 6.73 -12.54
N THR A 68 -0.70 5.77 -12.50
CA THR A 68 -0.11 5.26 -11.24
C THR A 68 1.34 5.66 -11.05
N GLU A 69 1.99 6.25 -12.06
CA GLU A 69 3.33 6.82 -11.92
C GLU A 69 3.31 7.97 -10.91
N ASP A 70 4.23 7.90 -9.95
CA ASP A 70 4.36 8.86 -8.84
C ASP A 70 3.00 9.17 -8.14
N MET A 71 2.07 8.19 -8.17
CA MET A 71 0.76 8.31 -7.54
C MET A 71 0.86 8.55 -6.02
N ILE A 72 1.83 7.92 -5.37
CA ILE A 72 2.13 8.12 -3.96
C ILE A 72 3.24 9.18 -3.83
N ASN A 73 2.83 10.43 -3.91
CA ASN A 73 3.69 11.62 -3.85
C ASN A 73 3.60 12.33 -2.49
N ALA A 74 4.29 13.47 -2.33
CA ALA A 74 4.32 14.24 -1.08
C ALA A 74 2.92 14.61 -0.57
N GLU A 75 1.98 14.98 -1.45
CA GLU A 75 0.60 15.31 -1.05
C GLU A 75 -0.10 14.09 -0.45
N VAL A 76 0.04 12.91 -1.07
CA VAL A 76 -0.54 11.67 -0.60
C VAL A 76 0.12 11.21 0.70
N LEU A 77 1.44 11.26 0.78
CA LEU A 77 2.22 10.92 1.98
C LEU A 77 1.84 11.78 3.18
N SER A 78 1.54 13.06 2.97
CA SER A 78 1.11 13.98 4.05
C SER A 78 -0.21 13.58 4.73
N LYS A 79 -1.00 12.70 4.12
CA LYS A 79 -2.29 12.20 4.65
C LYS A 79 -2.13 10.95 5.51
N LEU A 80 -0.96 10.32 5.47
CA LEU A 80 -0.69 9.09 6.20
C LEU A 80 -0.57 9.34 7.70
N LYS A 81 -0.75 8.27 8.47
CA LYS A 81 -0.44 8.31 9.90
C LYS A 81 1.06 8.54 10.09
N PRO A 82 1.46 9.25 11.15
CA PRO A 82 2.88 9.50 11.45
C PRO A 82 3.72 8.23 11.70
N SER A 83 3.08 7.09 11.91
CA SER A 83 3.70 5.78 12.13
C SER A 83 3.35 4.78 11.02
N ALA A 84 3.00 5.26 9.84
CA ALA A 84 2.60 4.38 8.74
C ALA A 84 3.77 3.55 8.21
N VAL A 85 3.48 2.30 7.87
CA VAL A 85 4.41 1.41 7.17
C VAL A 85 3.98 1.30 5.71
N ILE A 86 4.90 1.54 4.78
CA ILE A 86 4.63 1.48 3.33
C ILE A 86 5.42 0.31 2.74
N VAL A 87 4.70 -0.61 2.08
CA VAL A 87 5.29 -1.79 1.45
C VAL A 87 5.07 -1.73 -0.07
N ASN A 88 6.14 -1.74 -0.85
CA ASN A 88 6.07 -1.80 -2.30
C ASN A 88 6.87 -2.98 -2.87
N THR A 89 6.15 -4.02 -3.26
CA THR A 89 6.68 -5.18 -4.00
C THR A 89 6.02 -5.29 -5.39
N ALA A 90 5.38 -4.20 -5.85
CA ALA A 90 4.65 -4.18 -7.10
C ALA A 90 5.53 -3.73 -8.26
N ARG A 91 5.81 -2.42 -8.34
CA ARG A 91 6.68 -1.81 -9.37
C ARG A 91 7.34 -0.56 -8.80
N GLY A 92 8.58 -0.30 -9.19
CA GLY A 92 9.22 1.00 -9.02
C GLY A 92 8.48 2.09 -9.77
N GLY A 93 8.59 3.35 -9.34
CA GLY A 93 7.94 4.49 -9.96
C GLY A 93 6.47 4.70 -9.60
N ILE A 94 5.82 3.83 -8.83
CA ILE A 94 4.46 4.09 -8.29
C ILE A 94 4.55 5.06 -7.11
N VAL A 95 5.58 4.96 -6.33
CA VAL A 95 5.88 5.88 -5.23
C VAL A 95 6.95 6.86 -5.70
N ALA A 96 6.73 8.15 -5.49
CA ALA A 96 7.75 9.18 -5.68
C ALA A 96 8.83 9.00 -4.61
N GLU A 97 9.93 8.37 -4.97
CA GLU A 97 10.96 7.87 -4.03
C GLU A 97 11.61 8.99 -3.23
N GLU A 98 11.85 10.15 -3.84
CA GLU A 98 12.40 11.32 -3.14
C GLU A 98 11.41 11.89 -2.12
N ASP A 99 10.11 11.92 -2.45
CA ASP A 99 9.07 12.38 -1.52
C ASP A 99 8.94 11.44 -0.33
N LEU A 100 9.00 10.12 -0.57
CA LEU A 100 8.98 9.13 0.50
C LEU A 100 10.24 9.23 1.37
N ALA A 101 11.42 9.44 0.78
CA ALA A 101 12.64 9.63 1.55
C ALA A 101 12.55 10.86 2.46
N ASN A 102 11.96 11.95 1.98
CA ASN A 102 11.72 13.17 2.78
C ASN A 102 10.68 12.92 3.88
N PHE A 103 9.61 12.19 3.59
CA PHE A 103 8.61 11.80 4.57
C PHE A 103 9.24 10.98 5.71
N LEU A 104 10.02 9.94 5.39
CA LEU A 104 10.68 9.09 6.40
C LEU A 104 11.69 9.86 7.26
N ARG A 105 12.41 10.84 6.71
CA ARG A 105 13.34 11.68 7.49
C ARG A 105 12.65 12.56 8.53
N THR A 106 11.36 12.83 8.37
CA THR A 106 10.57 13.70 9.25
C THR A 106 9.58 12.93 10.13
N HIS A 107 9.48 11.60 9.97
CA HIS A 107 8.55 10.73 10.70
C HIS A 107 9.30 9.50 11.21
N ASP A 108 9.99 9.63 12.34
CA ASP A 108 10.87 8.60 12.90
C ASP A 108 10.19 7.25 13.22
N ASP A 109 8.86 7.27 13.41
CA ASP A 109 8.06 6.07 13.66
C ASP A 109 7.50 5.43 12.37
N SER A 110 7.75 6.02 11.19
CA SER A 110 7.35 5.48 9.91
C SER A 110 8.42 4.58 9.31
N PHE A 111 7.98 3.57 8.54
CA PHE A 111 8.89 2.63 7.88
C PHE A 111 8.48 2.40 6.43
N ALA A 112 9.46 1.99 5.62
CA ALA A 112 9.23 1.56 4.25
C ALA A 112 9.96 0.24 3.98
N ALA A 113 9.30 -0.66 3.23
CA ALA A 113 9.89 -1.92 2.75
C ALA A 113 9.67 -2.02 1.25
N PHE A 114 10.76 -1.99 0.48
CA PHE A 114 10.74 -1.93 -0.98
C PHE A 114 11.59 -3.05 -1.58
N ASP A 115 11.03 -3.73 -2.57
CA ASP A 115 11.71 -4.74 -3.38
C ASP A 115 11.93 -4.24 -4.83
N VAL A 116 11.40 -3.07 -5.15
CA VAL A 116 11.42 -2.48 -6.51
C VAL A 116 11.69 -0.98 -6.46
N PHE A 117 12.48 -0.47 -7.41
CA PHE A 117 12.84 0.93 -7.52
C PHE A 117 12.62 1.45 -8.95
N LYS A 118 12.47 2.78 -9.09
CA LYS A 118 12.23 3.44 -10.39
C LYS A 118 13.38 3.18 -11.37
N GLU A 119 14.61 3.16 -10.85
CA GLU A 119 15.83 2.85 -11.62
C GLU A 119 16.51 1.63 -11.03
N GLU A 120 16.69 0.60 -11.82
CA GLU A 120 17.41 -0.63 -11.46
C GLU A 120 18.49 -0.93 -12.52
N PRO A 121 19.74 -1.22 -12.12
CA PRO A 121 20.25 -1.34 -10.74
C PRO A 121 20.26 0.01 -10.00
N VAL A 122 20.00 -0.03 -8.70
CA VAL A 122 19.89 1.19 -7.87
C VAL A 122 21.25 1.86 -7.72
N ILE A 123 21.37 3.10 -8.19
CA ILE A 123 22.59 3.91 -8.07
C ILE A 123 22.19 5.29 -7.52
N ASN A 124 22.80 5.69 -6.40
CA ASN A 124 22.56 7.02 -5.77
C ASN A 124 21.11 7.35 -5.44
N ASN A 125 20.35 6.36 -5.01
CA ASN A 125 18.94 6.55 -4.63
C ASN A 125 18.83 6.90 -3.13
N ASN A 126 18.21 8.03 -2.82
CA ASN A 126 18.06 8.52 -1.45
C ASN A 126 17.17 7.61 -0.60
N LEU A 127 16.09 7.06 -1.17
CA LEU A 127 15.22 6.12 -0.48
C LEU A 127 15.96 4.81 -0.19
N PHE A 128 16.66 4.25 -1.17
CA PHE A 128 17.43 3.03 -0.98
C PHE A 128 18.46 3.18 0.16
N ASN A 129 19.21 4.28 0.16
CA ASN A 129 20.19 4.55 1.20
C ASN A 129 19.59 4.77 2.60
N LEU A 130 18.30 5.06 2.69
CA LEU A 130 17.60 5.28 3.95
C LEU A 130 17.00 3.99 4.53
N ILE A 131 16.59 3.06 3.67
CA ILE A 131 15.88 1.83 4.07
C ILE A 131 16.74 0.55 3.98
N SER A 132 17.95 0.63 3.43
CA SER A 132 18.96 -0.44 3.40
C SER A 132 19.89 -0.35 4.62
#